data_854474d9a0dc811d2f454eafbeefbb7a
#
_entry.id   854474d9a0dc811d2f454eafbeefbb7a
#
_cell.length_a   1.000
_cell.length_b   1.000
_cell.length_c   1.000
_cell.angle_alpha   90.00
_cell.angle_beta   90.00
_cell.angle_gamma   90.00
#
_symmetry.space_group_name_H-M   'P 1'
#
loop_
_entity.id
_entity.type
_entity.pdbx_description
1 polymer ?
#
loop_
_entity_poly.entity_id
_entity_poly.type
_entity_poly.pdbx_seq_one_letter_code
_entity_poly.pdbx_strand_id
1 'polypeptide(L)'
;MRHTRRVRITARVDYAVRAMVVLAAATNPAPMKAETVAAAQNIPLYFLLKILADLRAAQLVASRRGQAGGYTLARPAEDIAVADIIRAVEGPLADVHGTSPELLDFAGPAAPLRDVWMATRAALRDVLEVTNLADIVSGNLPESVTQELTRPGAQRRR
;
A
#
# COMPACT_ATOMS: atom_id res chain seq x y z
N MET A 1 28.09 -11.14 -6.32
CA MET A 1 26.87 -11.10 -5.49
C MET A 1 25.67 -11.13 -6.43
N ARG A 2 24.92 -12.23 -6.49
CA ARG A 2 23.74 -12.33 -7.35
C ARG A 2 22.59 -11.58 -6.66
N HIS A 3 22.26 -10.40 -7.14
CA HIS A 3 21.02 -9.72 -6.76
C HIS A 3 19.85 -10.49 -7.37
N THR A 4 19.25 -11.35 -6.59
CA THR A 4 17.98 -11.98 -6.96
C THR A 4 16.93 -10.88 -6.99
N ARG A 5 16.61 -10.36 -8.16
CA ARG A 5 15.49 -9.43 -8.35
C ARG A 5 14.20 -10.16 -8.03
N ARG A 6 13.69 -9.94 -6.85
CA ARG A 6 12.38 -10.45 -6.42
C ARG A 6 11.36 -9.33 -6.62
N VAL A 7 10.16 -9.67 -7.10
CA VAL A 7 9.00 -8.79 -6.93
C VAL A 7 8.80 -8.63 -5.43
N ARG A 8 8.90 -7.40 -4.90
CA ARG A 8 8.89 -7.14 -3.46
C ARG A 8 7.84 -6.08 -3.14
N ILE A 9 7.14 -6.32 -2.06
CA ILE A 9 6.55 -5.23 -1.29
C ILE A 9 7.71 -4.60 -0.52
N THR A 10 7.98 -3.32 -0.77
CA THR A 10 9.11 -2.63 -0.14
C THR A 10 8.83 -2.34 1.33
N ALA A 11 9.89 -2.12 2.13
CA ALA A 11 9.71 -1.68 3.50
C ALA A 11 8.93 -0.37 3.60
N ARG A 12 9.08 0.51 2.61
CA ARG A 12 8.37 1.79 2.54
C ARG A 12 6.86 1.58 2.42
N VAL A 13 6.42 0.70 1.50
CA VAL A 13 5.01 0.34 1.34
C VAL A 13 4.47 -0.32 2.61
N ASP A 14 5.18 -1.31 3.15
CA ASP A 14 4.78 -2.01 4.37
C ASP A 14 4.62 -1.05 5.56
N TYR A 15 5.58 -0.15 5.77
CA TYR A 15 5.50 0.86 6.82
C TYR A 15 4.34 1.84 6.61
N ALA A 16 4.11 2.27 5.36
CA ALA A 16 3.02 3.18 5.03
C ALA A 16 1.65 2.55 5.34
N VAL A 17 1.42 1.32 4.89
CA VAL A 17 0.15 0.62 5.15
C VAL A 17 -0.04 0.40 6.66
N ARG A 18 0.98 -0.07 7.38
CA ARG A 18 0.90 -0.27 8.84
C ARG A 18 0.62 1.02 9.59
N ALA A 19 1.25 2.13 9.23
CA ALA A 19 0.99 3.43 9.83
C ALA A 19 -0.45 3.88 9.60
N MET A 20 -0.97 3.71 8.38
CA MET A 20 -2.34 4.04 8.03
C MET A 20 -3.37 3.18 8.79
N VAL A 21 -3.07 1.89 8.98
CA VAL A 21 -3.91 0.99 9.79
C VAL A 21 -3.94 1.43 11.25
N VAL A 22 -2.82 1.87 11.82
CA VAL A 22 -2.79 2.43 13.18
C VAL A 22 -3.67 3.66 13.31
N LEU A 23 -3.59 4.59 12.34
CA LEU A 23 -4.46 5.78 12.33
C LEU A 23 -5.93 5.40 12.16
N ALA A 24 -6.23 4.40 11.31
CA ALA A 24 -7.60 3.92 11.08
C ALA A 24 -8.20 3.22 12.32
N ALA A 25 -7.38 2.52 13.09
CA ALA A 25 -7.81 1.81 14.30
C ALA A 25 -8.00 2.73 15.51
N ALA A 26 -7.62 4.00 15.41
CA ALA A 26 -7.74 4.95 16.52
C ALA A 26 -9.22 5.20 16.85
N THR A 27 -9.61 4.86 18.07
CA THR A 27 -10.97 5.13 18.60
C THR A 27 -11.17 6.58 19.04
N ASN A 28 -10.08 7.28 19.31
CA ASN A 28 -10.10 8.69 19.66
C ASN A 28 -9.89 9.54 18.39
N PRO A 29 -10.76 10.52 18.08
CA PRO A 29 -10.63 11.38 16.91
C PRO A 29 -9.46 12.38 17.01
N ALA A 30 -8.79 12.49 18.16
CA ALA A 30 -7.64 13.37 18.34
C ALA A 30 -6.46 12.94 17.46
N PRO A 31 -5.67 13.91 16.92
CA PRO A 31 -4.49 13.60 16.16
C PRO A 31 -3.48 12.75 16.94
N MET A 32 -2.86 11.78 16.29
CA MET A 32 -1.84 10.91 16.87
C MET A 32 -0.44 11.38 16.50
N LYS A 33 0.45 11.47 17.48
CA LYS A 33 1.85 11.85 17.23
C LYS A 33 2.56 10.80 16.38
N ALA A 34 3.48 11.24 15.52
CA ALA A 34 4.27 10.34 14.68
C ALA A 34 5.06 9.31 15.52
N GLU A 35 5.57 9.72 16.68
CA GLU A 35 6.29 8.86 17.62
C GLU A 35 5.40 7.72 18.14
N THR A 36 4.13 8.01 18.41
CA THR A 36 3.14 7.02 18.85
C THR A 36 2.85 6.02 17.75
N VAL A 37 2.65 6.48 16.52
CA VAL A 37 2.44 5.61 15.34
C VAL A 37 3.67 4.75 15.10
N ALA A 38 4.87 5.34 15.14
CA ALA A 38 6.14 4.64 14.95
C ALA A 38 6.33 3.52 15.98
N ALA A 39 6.09 3.83 17.26
CA ALA A 39 6.24 2.87 18.35
C ALA A 39 5.22 1.72 18.23
N ALA A 40 3.98 2.00 17.86
CA ALA A 40 2.93 0.99 17.72
C ALA A 40 3.26 -0.12 16.72
N GLN A 41 4.08 0.16 15.72
CA GLN A 41 4.42 -0.78 14.64
C GLN A 41 5.93 -1.01 14.49
N ASN A 42 6.72 -0.52 15.44
CA ASN A 42 8.18 -0.61 15.39
C ASN A 42 8.76 -0.09 14.05
N ILE A 43 8.29 1.08 13.64
CA ILE A 43 8.75 1.76 12.44
C ILE A 43 9.80 2.80 12.84
N PRO A 44 10.97 2.87 12.19
CA PRO A 44 11.93 3.93 12.45
C PRO A 44 11.30 5.31 12.17
N LEU A 45 11.31 6.20 13.16
CA LEU A 45 10.63 7.50 13.09
C LEU A 45 11.05 8.33 11.88
N TYR A 46 12.34 8.33 11.55
CA TYR A 46 12.86 9.07 10.40
C TYR A 46 12.22 8.64 9.07
N PHE A 47 12.03 7.33 8.88
CA PHE A 47 11.35 6.81 7.69
C PHE A 47 9.86 7.14 7.72
N LEU A 48 9.22 7.02 8.89
CA LEU A 48 7.80 7.32 9.02
C LEU A 48 7.50 8.79 8.69
N LEU A 49 8.31 9.73 9.12
CA LEU A 49 8.09 11.15 8.82
C LEU A 49 8.10 11.45 7.32
N LYS A 50 8.97 10.80 6.56
CA LYS A 50 8.98 10.91 5.08
C LYS A 50 7.73 10.29 4.45
N ILE A 51 7.32 9.13 4.93
CA ILE A 51 6.10 8.45 4.48
C ILE A 51 4.87 9.31 4.77
N LEU A 52 4.75 9.87 5.97
CA LEU A 52 3.63 10.74 6.35
C LEU A 52 3.58 12.01 5.51
N ALA A 53 4.73 12.55 5.08
CA ALA A 53 4.77 13.68 4.15
C ALA A 53 4.18 13.34 2.78
N ASP A 54 4.50 12.15 2.23
CA ASP A 54 3.93 11.69 0.96
C ASP A 54 2.43 11.39 1.07
N LEU A 55 2.03 10.73 2.15
CA LEU A 55 0.62 10.43 2.42
C LEU A 55 -0.21 11.71 2.58
N ARG A 56 0.37 12.75 3.19
CA ARG A 56 -0.27 14.06 3.31
C ARG A 56 -0.36 14.76 1.95
N ALA A 57 0.69 14.71 1.14
CA ALA A 57 0.68 15.26 -0.22
C ALA A 57 -0.39 14.60 -1.10
N ALA A 58 -0.63 13.29 -0.90
CA ALA A 58 -1.68 12.52 -1.56
C ALA A 58 -3.07 12.68 -0.91
N GLN A 59 -3.22 13.53 0.10
CA GLN A 59 -4.48 13.77 0.82
C GLN A 59 -5.08 12.49 1.47
N LEU A 60 -4.23 11.58 1.91
CA LEU A 60 -4.62 10.38 2.66
C LEU A 60 -4.52 10.61 4.18
N VAL A 61 -3.63 11.50 4.62
CA VAL A 61 -3.54 11.96 6.00
C VAL A 61 -3.63 13.47 6.08
N ALA A 62 -4.17 13.95 7.19
CA ALA A 62 -4.12 15.34 7.59
C ALA A 62 -3.16 15.49 8.78
N SER A 63 -2.51 16.64 8.89
CA SER A 63 -1.65 16.97 10.02
C SER A 63 -2.09 18.24 10.72
N ARG A 64 -2.00 18.25 12.03
CA ARG A 64 -2.24 19.40 12.87
C ARG A 64 -0.97 19.74 13.66
N ARG A 65 -0.57 21.00 13.62
CA ARG A 65 0.59 21.50 14.38
C ARG A 65 0.26 21.70 15.86
N GLY A 66 1.30 21.76 16.69
CA GLY A 66 1.22 22.11 18.10
C GLY A 66 1.25 20.92 19.04
N GLN A 67 1.12 21.21 20.33
CA GLN A 67 1.24 20.20 21.39
C GLN A 67 0.11 19.16 21.32
N ALA A 68 -1.10 19.58 20.99
CA ALA A 68 -2.26 18.70 20.74
C ALA A 68 -2.37 18.25 19.28
N GLY A 69 -1.33 18.47 18.47
CA GLY A 69 -1.30 18.11 17.06
C GLY A 69 -0.86 16.67 16.82
N GLY A 70 -0.72 16.34 15.58
CA GLY A 70 -0.35 15.02 15.08
C GLY A 70 -1.01 14.73 13.74
N TYR A 71 -1.28 13.45 13.48
CA TYR A 71 -1.81 12.97 12.22
C TYR A 71 -3.16 12.26 12.42
N THR A 72 -4.04 12.44 11.45
CA THR A 72 -5.32 11.73 11.33
C THR A 72 -5.51 11.26 9.90
N LEU A 73 -6.43 10.33 9.66
CA LEU A 73 -6.88 10.07 8.29
C LEU A 73 -7.56 11.33 7.73
N ALA A 74 -7.31 11.63 6.44
CA ALA A 74 -7.95 12.74 5.73
C ALA A 74 -9.31 12.35 5.14
N ARG A 75 -9.59 11.05 5.05
CA ARG A 75 -10.83 10.45 4.54
C ARG A 75 -11.26 9.29 5.43
N PRO A 76 -12.53 8.85 5.39
CA PRO A 76 -12.97 7.65 6.08
C PRO A 76 -12.12 6.41 5.71
N ALA A 77 -11.92 5.51 6.66
CA ALA A 77 -11.07 4.33 6.46
C ALA A 77 -11.58 3.42 5.33
N GLU A 78 -12.90 3.35 5.14
CA GLU A 78 -13.56 2.62 4.05
C GLU A 78 -13.30 3.21 2.66
N ASP A 79 -12.90 4.48 2.57
CA ASP A 79 -12.63 5.19 1.32
C ASP A 79 -11.12 5.22 0.97
N ILE A 80 -10.29 4.54 1.74
CA ILE A 80 -8.84 4.47 1.49
C ILE A 80 -8.45 3.02 1.22
N ALA A 81 -8.21 2.72 -0.06
CA ALA A 81 -7.71 1.42 -0.48
C ALA A 81 -6.20 1.27 -0.22
N VAL A 82 -5.74 0.03 -0.05
CA VAL A 82 -4.30 -0.26 0.04
C VAL A 82 -3.56 0.24 -1.20
N ALA A 83 -4.18 0.13 -2.39
CA ALA A 83 -3.64 0.66 -3.64
C ALA A 83 -3.37 2.16 -3.59
N ASP A 84 -4.23 2.95 -2.94
CA ASP A 84 -4.06 4.41 -2.81
C ASP A 84 -2.80 4.75 -2.00
N ILE A 85 -2.56 3.99 -0.94
CA ILE A 85 -1.37 4.14 -0.10
C ILE A 85 -0.10 3.83 -0.88
N ILE A 86 -0.10 2.72 -1.65
CA ILE A 86 1.03 2.33 -2.49
C ILE A 86 1.32 3.41 -3.53
N ARG A 87 0.29 3.92 -4.23
CA ARG A 87 0.45 4.99 -5.23
C ARG A 87 1.02 6.26 -4.62
N ALA A 88 0.65 6.57 -3.38
CA ALA A 88 1.13 7.77 -2.69
C ALA A 88 2.64 7.69 -2.39
N VAL A 89 3.17 6.53 -2.05
CA VAL A 89 4.56 6.37 -1.59
C VAL A 89 5.51 5.85 -2.66
N GLU A 90 5.04 5.13 -3.67
CA GLU A 90 5.87 4.52 -4.72
C GLU A 90 5.39 4.77 -6.15
N GLY A 91 4.20 5.33 -6.33
CA GLY A 91 3.63 5.58 -7.64
C GLY A 91 2.77 4.41 -8.17
N PRO A 92 2.55 4.35 -9.49
CA PRO A 92 1.59 3.44 -10.10
C PRO A 92 1.86 1.97 -9.80
N LEU A 93 0.78 1.17 -9.65
CA LEU A 93 0.88 -0.29 -9.54
C LEU A 93 1.36 -0.90 -10.85
N ALA A 94 2.39 -1.73 -10.77
CA ALA A 94 2.88 -2.55 -11.88
C ALA A 94 3.17 -1.77 -13.17
N ASP A 95 3.89 -0.68 -13.08
CA ASP A 95 4.52 -0.08 -14.25
C ASP A 95 5.78 -0.86 -14.68
N VAL A 96 6.16 -0.71 -15.93
CA VAL A 96 7.38 -1.31 -16.47
C VAL A 96 8.28 -0.17 -16.95
N HIS A 97 9.39 0.06 -16.26
CA HIS A 97 10.31 1.17 -16.53
C HIS A 97 9.62 2.55 -16.56
N GLY A 98 8.63 2.78 -15.68
CA GLY A 98 7.88 4.03 -15.64
C GLY A 98 6.80 4.17 -16.72
N THR A 99 6.56 3.10 -17.49
CA THR A 99 5.55 3.09 -18.54
C THR A 99 4.39 2.17 -18.15
N SER A 100 3.17 2.66 -18.35
CA SER A 100 1.96 1.87 -18.10
C SER A 100 1.88 0.67 -19.08
N PRO A 101 1.51 -0.53 -18.62
CA PRO A 101 1.51 -1.74 -19.44
C PRO A 101 0.75 -1.64 -20.77
N GLU A 102 -0.33 -0.87 -20.84
CA GLU A 102 -1.09 -0.66 -22.09
C GLU A 102 -0.33 0.10 -23.16
N LEU A 103 0.68 0.85 -22.79
CA LEU A 103 1.53 1.63 -23.71
C LEU A 103 2.80 0.87 -24.15
N LEU A 104 2.99 -0.34 -23.62
CA LEU A 104 4.15 -1.15 -23.95
C LEU A 104 3.96 -1.81 -25.32
N ASP A 105 5.02 -1.81 -26.11
CA ASP A 105 5.14 -2.55 -27.35
C ASP A 105 6.43 -3.36 -27.35
N PHE A 106 6.32 -4.64 -27.69
CA PHE A 106 7.44 -5.58 -27.71
C PHE A 106 7.52 -6.23 -29.08
N ALA A 107 8.75 -6.31 -29.62
CA ALA A 107 8.98 -6.85 -30.93
C ALA A 107 9.05 -8.40 -30.94
N GLY A 108 8.64 -9.03 -32.03
CA GLY A 108 8.82 -10.43 -32.33
C GLY A 108 8.26 -11.38 -31.27
N PRO A 109 9.03 -12.37 -30.81
CA PRO A 109 8.57 -13.38 -29.84
C PRO A 109 8.15 -12.80 -28.49
N ALA A 110 8.57 -11.57 -28.17
CA ALA A 110 8.22 -10.91 -26.91
C ALA A 110 6.87 -10.18 -26.96
N ALA A 111 6.23 -10.06 -28.10
CA ALA A 111 4.96 -9.32 -28.24
C ALA A 111 3.87 -9.72 -27.20
N PRO A 112 3.66 -11.01 -26.86
CA PRO A 112 2.67 -11.40 -25.84
C PRO A 112 3.00 -10.94 -24.41
N LEU A 113 4.21 -10.46 -24.14
CA LEU A 113 4.62 -10.03 -22.79
C LEU A 113 3.78 -8.85 -22.27
N ARG A 114 3.30 -7.99 -23.19
CA ARG A 114 2.36 -6.90 -22.83
C ARG A 114 1.13 -7.44 -22.11
N ASP A 115 0.55 -8.52 -22.60
CA ASP A 115 -0.66 -9.11 -22.01
C ASP A 115 -0.35 -9.74 -20.63
N VAL A 116 0.85 -10.29 -20.44
CA VAL A 116 1.30 -10.77 -19.12
C VAL A 116 1.36 -9.62 -18.11
N TRP A 117 1.90 -8.47 -18.50
CA TRP A 117 1.95 -7.31 -17.60
C TRP A 117 0.58 -6.70 -17.34
N MET A 118 -0.31 -6.70 -18.33
CA MET A 118 -1.70 -6.30 -18.15
C MET A 118 -2.43 -7.20 -17.15
N ALA A 119 -2.29 -8.52 -17.30
CA ALA A 119 -2.87 -9.51 -16.37
C ALA A 119 -2.30 -9.38 -14.96
N THR A 120 -0.98 -9.17 -14.82
CA THR A 120 -0.33 -8.95 -13.53
C THR A 120 -0.91 -7.73 -12.82
N ARG A 121 -1.07 -6.61 -13.55
CA ARG A 121 -1.68 -5.40 -12.97
C ARG A 121 -3.13 -5.64 -12.57
N ALA A 122 -3.90 -6.34 -13.36
CA ALA A 122 -5.28 -6.67 -13.03
C ALA A 122 -5.36 -7.49 -11.74
N ALA A 123 -4.53 -8.54 -11.59
CA ALA A 123 -4.48 -9.36 -10.38
C ALA A 123 -4.09 -8.56 -9.13
N LEU A 124 -3.14 -7.60 -9.27
CA LEU A 124 -2.81 -6.70 -8.16
C LEU A 124 -3.97 -5.80 -7.77
N ARG A 125 -4.71 -5.27 -8.76
CA ARG A 125 -5.89 -4.44 -8.51
C ARG A 125 -7.00 -5.19 -7.82
N ASP A 126 -7.25 -6.42 -8.21
CA ASP A 126 -8.28 -7.29 -7.61
C ASP A 126 -8.07 -7.53 -6.10
N VAL A 127 -6.87 -7.35 -5.62
CA VAL A 127 -6.53 -7.44 -4.19
C VAL A 127 -6.40 -6.06 -3.56
N LEU A 128 -5.60 -5.18 -4.16
CA LEU A 128 -5.16 -3.94 -3.52
C LEU A 128 -6.16 -2.78 -3.64
N GLU A 129 -6.96 -2.73 -4.70
CA GLU A 129 -7.97 -1.68 -4.88
C GLU A 129 -9.28 -2.00 -4.13
N VAL A 130 -9.58 -3.27 -3.93
CA VAL A 130 -10.80 -3.68 -3.22
C VAL A 130 -10.61 -3.76 -1.71
N THR A 131 -9.38 -3.85 -1.21
CA THR A 131 -9.08 -3.91 0.22
C THR A 131 -8.86 -2.51 0.76
N ASN A 132 -9.70 -2.06 1.68
CA ASN A 132 -9.59 -0.77 2.34
C ASN A 132 -9.09 -0.89 3.78
N LEU A 133 -8.82 0.25 4.43
CA LEU A 133 -8.33 0.26 5.81
C LEU A 133 -9.32 -0.29 6.82
N ALA A 134 -10.63 -0.09 6.60
CA ALA A 134 -11.67 -0.61 7.49
C ALA A 134 -11.73 -2.15 7.45
N ASP A 135 -11.54 -2.75 6.28
CA ASP A 135 -11.44 -4.22 6.13
C ASP A 135 -10.28 -4.79 6.96
N ILE A 136 -9.12 -4.13 6.90
CA ILE A 136 -7.94 -4.58 7.66
C ILE A 136 -8.16 -4.43 9.16
N VAL A 137 -8.68 -3.30 9.61
CA VAL A 137 -8.93 -3.02 11.03
C VAL A 137 -9.96 -3.98 11.61
N SER A 138 -11.04 -4.28 10.88
CA SER A 138 -12.08 -5.21 11.31
C SER A 138 -11.69 -6.68 11.17
N GLY A 139 -10.69 -6.99 10.35
CA GLY A 139 -10.33 -8.35 9.97
C GLY A 139 -11.29 -9.01 8.97
N ASN A 140 -12.27 -8.28 8.45
CA ASN A 140 -13.22 -8.75 7.45
C ASN A 140 -12.70 -8.47 6.04
N LEU A 141 -11.73 -9.26 5.60
CA LEU A 141 -11.10 -9.07 4.29
C LEU A 141 -12.05 -9.41 3.14
N PRO A 142 -11.95 -8.72 1.99
CA PRO A 142 -12.75 -8.99 0.79
C PRO A 142 -12.62 -10.43 0.31
N GLU A 143 -13.67 -10.91 -0.38
CA GLU A 143 -13.71 -12.27 -0.91
C GLU A 143 -12.55 -12.56 -1.87
N SER A 144 -12.15 -11.60 -2.71
CA SER A 144 -11.00 -11.74 -3.61
C SER A 144 -9.71 -12.06 -2.86
N VAL A 145 -9.48 -11.45 -1.68
CA VAL A 145 -8.31 -11.74 -0.83
C VAL A 145 -8.41 -13.15 -0.24
N THR A 146 -9.56 -13.51 0.31
CA THR A 146 -9.76 -14.83 0.94
C THR A 146 -9.66 -15.95 -0.08
N GLN A 147 -10.16 -15.77 -1.29
CA GLN A 147 -10.04 -16.72 -2.40
C GLN A 147 -8.57 -16.94 -2.80
N GLU A 148 -7.77 -15.86 -2.92
CA GLU A 148 -6.34 -15.98 -3.22
C GLU A 148 -5.59 -16.79 -2.15
N LEU A 149 -5.96 -16.64 -0.87
CA LEU A 149 -5.34 -17.39 0.23
C LEU A 149 -5.64 -18.90 0.17
N THR A 150 -6.71 -19.30 -0.49
CA THR A 150 -7.09 -20.73 -0.66
C THR A 150 -6.39 -21.40 -1.84
N ARG A 151 -5.74 -20.64 -2.72
CA ARG A 151 -5.03 -21.22 -3.87
C ARG A 151 -3.89 -22.13 -3.44
N PRO A 152 -3.71 -23.30 -4.10
CA PRO A 152 -2.61 -24.20 -3.78
C PRO A 152 -1.26 -23.49 -3.83
N GLY A 153 -0.51 -23.53 -2.75
CA GLY A 153 0.80 -22.89 -2.65
C GLY A 153 0.81 -21.42 -2.25
N ALA A 154 -0.35 -20.77 -2.05
CA ALA A 154 -0.43 -19.37 -1.64
C ALA A 154 0.40 -19.06 -0.37
N GLN A 155 0.43 -19.99 0.58
CA GLN A 155 1.14 -19.86 1.85
C GLN A 155 2.52 -20.54 1.85
N ARG A 156 2.97 -21.09 0.73
CA ARG A 156 4.26 -21.78 0.63
C ARG A 156 5.33 -20.87 0.06
N ARG A 157 6.48 -20.83 0.73
CA ARG A 157 7.69 -20.22 0.19
C ARG A 157 8.31 -21.18 -0.81
N ARG A 158 8.42 -20.78 -2.07
CA ARG A 158 9.16 -21.53 -3.10
C ARG A 158 10.64 -21.18 -3.06
#